data_dd4e371bfcde9920d970cf8b28bc5637
#
_entry.id   dd4e371bfcde9920d970cf8b28bc5637
#
_cell.length_a   1.000
_cell.length_b   1.000
_cell.length_c   1.000
_cell.angle_alpha   90.00
_cell.angle_beta   90.00
_cell.angle_gamma   90.00
#
_symmetry.space_group_name_H-M   'P 1'
#
loop_
_entity.id
_entity.type
_entity.pdbx_description
1 polymer ?
#
loop_
_entity_poly.entity_id
_entity_poly.type
_entity_poly.pdbx_seq_one_letter_code
_entity_poly.pdbx_strand_id
1 'polypeptide(L)'
;CILCGKQDYLWDIIANDIRGMEQLGCEYFAIPCNTCHYFADRLQKLTNGKFINMIEETARYAAERGRKKVGVMATDGTVQGGMYKKAMEAQGIEVVYPSKERQEDVMSLIYEQIKRGEKGDRHQFMNVVHELRAQGCDAVILACTELSVLNVNYSLNPDFYIDAMNVVAKACIEKCGGVYCE
;
A
#
# COMPACT_ATOMS: atom_id res chain seq x y z
N CYS A 1 10.87 4.47 11.94
CA CYS A 1 9.47 4.11 12.10
C CYS A 1 8.64 5.35 12.43
N ILE A 2 7.54 5.57 11.71
CA ILE A 2 6.68 6.77 11.87
C ILE A 2 6.10 6.86 13.27
N LEU A 3 5.69 5.75 13.87
CA LEU A 3 5.13 5.70 15.22
C LEU A 3 6.16 5.83 16.35
N CYS A 4 7.46 5.69 16.05
CA CYS A 4 8.53 5.70 17.05
C CYS A 4 9.25 7.05 17.17
N GLY A 5 8.69 8.13 16.65
CA GLY A 5 9.30 9.47 16.72
C GLY A 5 10.57 9.67 15.87
N LYS A 6 10.86 8.75 14.94
CA LYS A 6 12.01 8.84 14.02
C LYS A 6 11.61 9.34 12.62
N GLN A 7 10.59 10.19 12.57
CA GLN A 7 10.05 10.68 11.30
C GLN A 7 11.07 11.54 10.55
N ASP A 8 11.78 12.42 11.23
CA ASP A 8 12.75 13.31 10.60
C ASP A 8 13.94 12.53 10.03
N TYR A 9 14.44 11.53 10.76
CA TYR A 9 15.51 10.66 10.25
C TYR A 9 15.09 9.90 8.97
N LEU A 10 13.87 9.34 8.95
CA LEU A 10 13.36 8.67 7.77
C LEU A 10 13.14 9.65 6.61
N TRP A 11 12.65 10.86 6.91
CA TRP A 11 12.50 11.91 5.92
C TRP A 11 13.83 12.29 5.27
N ASP A 12 14.89 12.47 6.05
CA ASP A 12 16.20 12.86 5.55
C ASP A 12 16.78 11.82 4.58
N ILE A 13 16.60 10.53 4.88
CA ILE A 13 17.02 9.44 3.98
C ILE A 13 16.25 9.54 2.66
N ILE A 14 14.92 9.56 2.71
CA ILE A 14 14.08 9.57 1.50
C ILE A 14 14.35 10.84 0.68
N ALA A 15 14.49 11.99 1.33
CA ALA A 15 14.76 13.26 0.66
C ALA A 15 16.12 13.25 -0.08
N ASN A 16 17.14 12.64 0.51
CA ASN A 16 18.43 12.49 -0.13
C ASN A 16 18.38 11.54 -1.33
N ASP A 17 17.67 10.43 -1.23
CA ASP A 17 17.48 9.48 -2.33
C ASP A 17 16.77 10.16 -3.52
N ILE A 18 15.69 10.90 -3.26
CA ILE A 18 14.96 11.63 -4.32
C ILE A 18 15.86 12.68 -5.00
N ARG A 19 16.63 13.46 -4.24
CA ARG A 19 17.58 14.44 -4.82
C ARG A 19 18.64 13.75 -5.69
N GLY A 20 19.15 12.61 -5.23
CA GLY A 20 20.11 11.81 -6.00
C GLY A 20 19.53 11.31 -7.31
N MET A 21 18.30 10.81 -7.30
CA MET A 21 17.59 10.37 -8.51
C MET A 21 17.32 11.54 -9.47
N GLU A 22 16.92 12.70 -8.96
CA GLU A 22 16.70 13.90 -9.76
C GLU A 22 18.00 14.36 -10.47
N GLN A 23 19.15 14.31 -9.78
CA GLN A 23 20.46 14.59 -10.38
C GLN A 23 20.85 13.60 -11.51
N LEU A 24 20.32 12.37 -11.44
CA LEU A 24 20.47 11.37 -12.50
C LEU A 24 19.49 11.55 -13.66
N GLY A 25 18.63 12.58 -13.62
CA GLY A 25 17.67 12.90 -14.67
C GLY A 25 16.37 12.09 -14.61
N CYS A 26 16.04 11.50 -13.47
CA CYS A 26 14.76 10.79 -13.32
C CYS A 26 13.59 11.79 -13.33
N GLU A 27 12.61 11.55 -14.20
CA GLU A 27 11.38 12.37 -14.31
C GLU A 27 10.25 11.86 -13.43
N TYR A 28 10.25 10.55 -13.10
CA TYR A 28 9.23 9.90 -12.29
C TYR A 28 9.86 9.21 -11.09
N PHE A 29 9.16 9.28 -9.96
CA PHE A 29 9.59 8.68 -8.70
C PHE A 29 8.45 7.86 -8.11
N ALA A 30 8.77 6.68 -7.60
CA ALA A 30 7.85 5.86 -6.83
C ALA A 30 8.56 5.31 -5.59
N ILE A 31 7.83 5.16 -4.50
CA ILE A 31 8.34 4.54 -3.27
C ILE A 31 7.50 3.28 -3.01
N PRO A 32 8.06 2.07 -3.13
CA PRO A 32 7.34 0.82 -2.89
C PRO A 32 7.21 0.55 -1.38
N CYS A 33 6.65 1.49 -0.65
CA CYS A 33 6.43 1.43 0.79
C CYS A 33 5.22 2.26 1.17
N ASN A 34 4.11 1.61 1.51
CA ASN A 34 2.87 2.30 1.87
C ASN A 34 3.06 3.29 3.02
N THR A 35 3.79 2.90 4.07
CA THR A 35 4.02 3.75 5.25
C THR A 35 4.79 5.03 4.92
N CYS A 36 5.71 5.01 3.94
CA CYS A 36 6.47 6.19 3.52
C CYS A 36 5.61 7.25 2.84
N HIS A 37 4.41 6.90 2.36
CA HIS A 37 3.46 7.85 1.79
C HIS A 37 2.86 8.83 2.83
N TYR A 38 3.17 8.64 4.11
CA TYR A 38 2.99 9.69 5.13
C TYR A 38 3.67 11.02 4.72
N PHE A 39 4.73 10.95 3.93
CA PHE A 39 5.46 12.11 3.44
C PHE A 39 5.07 12.56 2.02
N ALA A 40 4.02 12.00 1.42
CA ALA A 40 3.68 12.23 0.01
C ALA A 40 3.63 13.72 -0.38
N ASP A 41 2.94 14.54 0.40
CA ASP A 41 2.83 16.00 0.15
C ASP A 41 4.18 16.72 0.25
N ARG A 42 5.07 16.26 1.14
CA ARG A 42 6.43 16.82 1.27
C ARG A 42 7.33 16.36 0.11
N LEU A 43 7.18 15.11 -0.32
CA LEU A 43 7.95 14.52 -1.42
C LEU A 43 7.66 15.24 -2.74
N GLN A 44 6.39 15.48 -3.05
CA GLN A 44 6.03 16.19 -4.28
C GLN A 44 6.55 17.64 -4.30
N LYS A 45 6.69 18.27 -3.14
CA LYS A 45 7.26 19.64 -3.03
C LYS A 45 8.79 19.67 -3.07
N LEU A 46 9.44 18.53 -2.85
CA LEU A 46 10.90 18.43 -2.81
C LEU A 46 11.54 18.38 -4.18
N THR A 47 10.81 17.88 -5.19
CA THR A 47 11.33 17.59 -6.53
C THR A 47 10.45 18.19 -7.61
N ASN A 48 11.06 18.55 -8.76
CA ASN A 48 10.33 18.91 -9.97
C ASN A 48 9.80 17.67 -10.72
N GLY A 49 10.28 16.48 -10.37
CA GLY A 49 9.80 15.21 -10.92
C GLY A 49 8.39 14.86 -10.44
N LYS A 50 7.78 13.91 -11.09
CA LYS A 50 6.42 13.46 -10.82
C LYS A 50 6.45 12.28 -9.84
N PHE A 51 5.93 12.49 -8.64
CA PHE A 51 5.79 11.42 -7.66
C PHE A 51 4.57 10.56 -7.98
N ILE A 52 4.79 9.26 -8.21
CA ILE A 52 3.73 8.26 -8.39
C ILE A 52 3.30 7.78 -7.01
N ASN A 53 2.18 8.31 -6.53
CA ASN A 53 1.65 8.01 -5.22
C ASN A 53 0.90 6.67 -5.23
N MET A 54 1.52 5.62 -4.66
CA MET A 54 0.97 4.27 -4.59
C MET A 54 -0.44 4.23 -4.00
N ILE A 55 -0.73 5.05 -2.98
CA ILE A 55 -2.02 5.05 -2.30
C ILE A 55 -3.11 5.67 -3.18
N GLU A 56 -2.81 6.79 -3.85
CA GLU A 56 -3.74 7.44 -4.78
C GLU A 56 -3.99 6.58 -6.01
N GLU A 57 -2.93 5.95 -6.56
CA GLU A 57 -3.07 5.01 -7.68
C GLU A 57 -3.93 3.80 -7.28
N THR A 58 -3.76 3.28 -6.06
CA THR A 58 -4.58 2.18 -5.55
C THR A 58 -6.04 2.60 -5.37
N ALA A 59 -6.30 3.82 -4.89
CA ALA A 59 -7.65 4.33 -4.75
C ALA A 59 -8.34 4.54 -6.11
N ARG A 60 -7.62 5.08 -7.09
CA ARG A 60 -8.12 5.21 -8.46
C ARG A 60 -8.43 3.83 -9.07
N TYR A 61 -7.52 2.87 -8.95
CA TYR A 61 -7.70 1.52 -9.44
C TYR A 61 -8.94 0.82 -8.84
N ALA A 62 -9.16 1.00 -7.53
CA ALA A 62 -10.36 0.49 -6.86
C ALA A 62 -11.65 1.15 -7.40
N ALA A 63 -11.63 2.47 -7.63
CA ALA A 63 -12.75 3.21 -8.19
C ALA A 63 -13.08 2.78 -9.63
N GLU A 64 -12.08 2.61 -10.49
CA GLU A 64 -12.22 2.14 -11.87
C GLU A 64 -12.84 0.74 -11.93
N ARG A 65 -12.60 -0.10 -10.92
CA ARG A 65 -13.23 -1.43 -10.76
C ARG A 65 -14.59 -1.38 -10.05
N GLY A 66 -15.14 -0.19 -9.80
CA GLY A 66 -16.47 0.02 -9.23
C GLY A 66 -16.60 -0.35 -7.76
N ARG A 67 -15.49 -0.45 -7.01
CA ARG A 67 -15.51 -0.79 -5.59
C ARG A 67 -16.20 0.31 -4.78
N LYS A 68 -16.97 -0.12 -3.77
CA LYS A 68 -17.74 0.78 -2.90
C LYS A 68 -17.30 0.74 -1.45
N LYS A 69 -16.85 -0.42 -0.99
CA LYS A 69 -16.41 -0.63 0.38
C LYS A 69 -15.23 -1.60 0.42
N VAL A 70 -14.08 -1.12 0.85
CA VAL A 70 -12.84 -1.90 0.82
C VAL A 70 -12.29 -2.14 2.22
N GLY A 71 -11.80 -3.35 2.46
CA GLY A 71 -10.99 -3.67 3.63
C GLY A 71 -9.52 -3.33 3.36
N VAL A 72 -8.83 -2.72 4.31
CA VAL A 72 -7.40 -2.37 4.15
C VAL A 72 -6.55 -3.13 5.15
N MET A 73 -5.71 -4.04 4.67
CA MET A 73 -4.71 -4.75 5.46
C MET A 73 -3.37 -4.03 5.34
N ALA A 74 -2.92 -3.40 6.41
CA ALA A 74 -1.73 -2.55 6.43
C ALA A 74 -1.01 -2.59 7.78
N THR A 75 0.19 -2.04 7.85
CA THR A 75 0.86 -1.82 9.14
C THR A 75 0.14 -0.77 9.97
N ASP A 76 0.30 -0.83 11.31
CA ASP A 76 -0.27 0.17 12.23
C ASP A 76 0.09 1.61 11.84
N GLY A 77 1.32 1.85 11.36
CA GLY A 77 1.74 3.17 10.91
C GLY A 77 0.94 3.68 9.70
N THR A 78 0.56 2.79 8.80
CA THR A 78 -0.27 3.13 7.63
C THR A 78 -1.72 3.35 8.05
N VAL A 79 -2.26 2.52 8.94
CA VAL A 79 -3.62 2.64 9.48
C VAL A 79 -3.78 3.96 10.25
N GLN A 80 -2.89 4.24 11.20
CA GLN A 80 -2.94 5.44 12.03
C GLN A 80 -2.69 6.73 11.22
N GLY A 81 -1.88 6.65 10.16
CA GLY A 81 -1.66 7.76 9.24
C GLY A 81 -2.88 8.16 8.42
N GLY A 82 -3.92 7.31 8.34
CA GLY A 82 -5.19 7.59 7.69
C GLY A 82 -5.12 7.80 6.18
N MET A 83 -3.99 7.52 5.56
CA MET A 83 -3.72 7.84 4.15
C MET A 83 -4.66 7.13 3.19
N TYR A 84 -4.90 5.83 3.40
CA TYR A 84 -5.86 5.06 2.60
C TYR A 84 -7.29 5.56 2.79
N LYS A 85 -7.68 5.89 4.03
CA LYS A 85 -9.00 6.44 4.30
C LYS A 85 -9.24 7.72 3.50
N LYS A 86 -8.31 8.67 3.59
CA LYS A 86 -8.38 9.94 2.84
C LYS A 86 -8.47 9.72 1.33
N ALA A 87 -7.61 8.86 0.76
CA ALA A 87 -7.56 8.63 -0.68
C ALA A 87 -8.80 7.89 -1.21
N MET A 88 -9.30 6.89 -0.48
CA MET A 88 -10.48 6.12 -0.87
C MET A 88 -11.77 6.93 -0.73
N GLU A 89 -11.94 7.69 0.36
CA GLU A 89 -13.08 8.58 0.56
C GLU A 89 -13.16 9.67 -0.52
N ALA A 90 -12.02 10.16 -1.02
CA ALA A 90 -11.97 11.07 -2.15
C ALA A 90 -12.50 10.45 -3.46
N GLN A 91 -12.52 9.12 -3.56
CA GLN A 91 -13.13 8.35 -4.66
C GLN A 91 -14.55 7.84 -4.34
N GLY A 92 -15.12 8.24 -3.21
CA GLY A 92 -16.44 7.78 -2.75
C GLY A 92 -16.46 6.32 -2.29
N ILE A 93 -15.32 5.78 -1.84
CA ILE A 93 -15.15 4.42 -1.38
C ILE A 93 -15.03 4.40 0.14
N GLU A 94 -15.86 3.61 0.81
CA GLU A 94 -15.79 3.37 2.25
C GLU A 94 -14.59 2.49 2.60
N VAL A 95 -13.85 2.85 3.66
CA VAL A 95 -12.71 2.08 4.16
C VAL A 95 -13.04 1.40 5.48
N VAL A 96 -12.72 0.13 5.56
CA VAL A 96 -12.81 -0.68 6.77
C VAL A 96 -11.43 -1.21 7.12
N TYR A 97 -11.04 -1.07 8.37
CA TYR A 97 -9.84 -1.70 8.90
C TYR A 97 -10.22 -2.93 9.73
N PRO A 98 -9.33 -3.93 9.85
CA PRO A 98 -9.54 -5.06 10.74
C PRO A 98 -9.78 -4.61 12.19
N SER A 99 -10.52 -5.40 12.96
CA SER A 99 -10.61 -5.22 14.41
C SER A 99 -9.22 -5.27 15.05
N LYS A 100 -9.10 -4.81 16.28
CA LYS A 100 -7.81 -4.81 16.99
C LYS A 100 -7.15 -6.20 16.97
N GLU A 101 -7.91 -7.24 17.25
CA GLU A 101 -7.43 -8.63 17.24
C GLU A 101 -6.94 -9.06 15.85
N ARG A 102 -7.70 -8.74 14.81
CA ARG A 102 -7.32 -9.08 13.43
C ARG A 102 -6.17 -8.20 12.93
N GLN A 103 -6.04 -6.98 13.43
CA GLN A 103 -4.88 -6.13 13.12
C GLN A 103 -3.59 -6.71 13.74
N GLU A 104 -3.65 -7.33 14.91
CA GLU A 104 -2.53 -8.08 15.49
C GLU A 104 -2.12 -9.26 14.58
N ASP A 105 -3.08 -9.95 13.98
CA ASP A 105 -2.83 -10.98 12.96
C ASP A 105 -2.10 -10.39 11.73
N VAL A 106 -2.55 -9.25 11.22
CA VAL A 106 -1.87 -8.56 10.10
C VAL A 106 -0.43 -8.20 10.44
N MET A 107 -0.20 -7.66 11.64
CA MET A 107 1.14 -7.29 12.09
C MET A 107 2.03 -8.53 12.26
N SER A 108 1.51 -9.63 12.78
CA SER A 108 2.20 -10.91 12.90
C SER A 108 2.61 -11.46 11.52
N LEU A 109 1.67 -11.48 10.55
CA LEU A 109 1.96 -11.91 9.18
C LEU A 109 3.11 -11.10 8.57
N ILE A 110 3.11 -9.77 8.76
CA ILE A 110 4.11 -8.87 8.18
C ILE A 110 5.46 -9.05 8.88
N TYR A 111 5.52 -8.90 10.21
CA TYR A 111 6.78 -8.74 10.95
C TYR A 111 7.35 -10.04 11.49
N GLU A 112 6.48 -10.97 11.93
CA GLU A 112 6.94 -12.18 12.58
C GLU A 112 7.11 -13.35 11.61
N GLN A 113 6.50 -13.27 10.42
CA GLN A 113 6.51 -14.33 9.43
C GLN A 113 7.19 -13.87 8.13
N ILE A 114 6.53 -13.08 7.30
CA ILE A 114 7.03 -12.78 5.95
C ILE A 114 8.37 -12.05 5.97
N LYS A 115 8.55 -11.05 6.85
CA LYS A 115 9.87 -10.38 7.02
C LYS A 115 10.98 -11.32 7.50
N ARG A 116 10.64 -12.43 8.12
CA ARG A 116 11.59 -13.46 8.54
C ARG A 116 11.84 -14.53 7.46
N GLY A 117 11.25 -14.36 6.28
CA GLY A 117 11.42 -15.28 5.15
C GLY A 117 10.43 -16.46 5.14
N GLU A 118 9.42 -16.42 6.00
CA GLU A 118 8.37 -17.44 6.02
C GLU A 118 7.29 -17.13 4.95
N LYS A 119 6.51 -18.15 4.57
CA LYS A 119 5.45 -18.00 3.55
C LYS A 119 4.25 -17.18 4.02
N GLY A 120 4.10 -16.95 5.31
CA GLY A 120 2.90 -16.39 5.93
C GLY A 120 1.83 -17.46 6.17
N ASP A 121 1.15 -17.42 7.32
CA ASP A 121 0.07 -18.35 7.66
C ASP A 121 -1.21 -18.00 6.90
N ARG A 122 -1.60 -18.87 5.95
CA ARG A 122 -2.80 -18.70 5.14
C ARG A 122 -4.07 -18.67 5.99
N HIS A 123 -4.14 -19.46 7.05
CA HIS A 123 -5.34 -19.52 7.91
C HIS A 123 -5.50 -18.20 8.67
N GLN A 124 -4.42 -17.68 9.25
CA GLN A 124 -4.40 -16.38 9.92
C GLN A 124 -4.80 -15.24 8.94
N PHE A 125 -4.24 -15.24 7.73
CA PHE A 125 -4.64 -14.30 6.69
C PHE A 125 -6.13 -14.38 6.37
N MET A 126 -6.67 -15.58 6.18
CA MET A 126 -8.08 -15.79 5.84
C MET A 126 -9.03 -15.37 6.96
N ASN A 127 -8.62 -15.47 8.23
CA ASN A 127 -9.44 -14.98 9.35
C ASN A 127 -9.65 -13.47 9.26
N VAL A 128 -8.61 -12.70 8.93
CA VAL A 128 -8.72 -11.26 8.68
C VAL A 128 -9.66 -10.98 7.50
N VAL A 129 -9.47 -11.70 6.40
CA VAL A 129 -10.31 -11.54 5.19
C VAL A 129 -11.77 -11.85 5.46
N HIS A 130 -12.06 -12.92 6.22
CA HIS A 130 -13.43 -13.29 6.57
C HIS A 130 -14.11 -12.20 7.40
N GLU A 131 -13.39 -11.59 8.36
CA GLU A 131 -13.92 -10.48 9.12
C GLU A 131 -14.28 -9.29 8.23
N LEU A 132 -13.37 -8.89 7.33
CA LEU A 132 -13.61 -7.78 6.41
C LEU A 132 -14.78 -8.05 5.45
N ARG A 133 -14.90 -9.30 4.96
CA ARG A 133 -16.07 -9.72 4.16
C ARG A 133 -17.36 -9.66 4.94
N ALA A 134 -17.37 -10.12 6.19
CA ALA A 134 -18.53 -10.06 7.05
C ALA A 134 -19.00 -8.62 7.33
N GLN A 135 -18.07 -7.66 7.26
CA GLN A 135 -18.36 -6.23 7.35
C GLN A 135 -18.83 -5.62 6.00
N GLY A 136 -19.00 -6.44 4.96
CA GLY A 136 -19.53 -6.03 3.66
C GLY A 136 -18.49 -5.46 2.69
N CYS A 137 -17.21 -5.71 2.90
CA CYS A 137 -16.18 -5.29 1.95
C CYS A 137 -16.28 -6.07 0.64
N ASP A 138 -16.29 -5.35 -0.49
CA ASP A 138 -16.33 -5.90 -1.84
C ASP A 138 -14.94 -6.14 -2.43
N ALA A 139 -13.89 -5.65 -1.77
CA ALA A 139 -12.49 -5.97 -2.04
C ALA A 139 -11.63 -5.82 -0.78
N VAL A 140 -10.43 -6.40 -0.81
CA VAL A 140 -9.39 -6.24 0.22
C VAL A 140 -8.11 -5.69 -0.43
N ILE A 141 -7.59 -4.60 0.14
CA ILE A 141 -6.33 -3.99 -0.30
C ILE A 141 -5.18 -4.56 0.53
N LEU A 142 -4.19 -5.09 -0.17
CA LEU A 142 -2.93 -5.54 0.40
C LEU A 142 -1.97 -4.35 0.44
N ALA A 143 -2.02 -3.61 1.54
CA ALA A 143 -1.36 -2.32 1.71
C ALA A 143 -0.01 -2.43 2.45
N CYS A 144 0.73 -3.49 2.17
CA CYS A 144 2.11 -3.71 2.60
C CYS A 144 2.82 -4.63 1.62
N THR A 145 4.10 -4.38 1.35
CA THR A 145 4.90 -5.18 0.42
C THR A 145 5.03 -6.64 0.85
N GLU A 146 5.02 -6.91 2.14
CA GLU A 146 5.00 -8.26 2.69
C GLU A 146 3.71 -9.00 2.31
N LEU A 147 2.58 -8.31 2.29
CA LEU A 147 1.31 -8.92 1.87
C LEU A 147 1.29 -9.19 0.36
N SER A 148 2.06 -8.45 -0.45
CA SER A 148 2.28 -8.77 -1.87
C SER A 148 3.03 -10.09 -2.03
N VAL A 149 3.99 -10.39 -1.16
CA VAL A 149 4.66 -11.72 -1.15
C VAL A 149 3.65 -12.84 -0.86
N LEU A 150 2.74 -12.60 0.09
CA LEU A 150 1.67 -13.55 0.40
C LEU A 150 0.71 -13.72 -0.79
N ASN A 151 0.40 -12.63 -1.51
CA ASN A 151 -0.39 -12.68 -2.74
C ASN A 151 0.25 -13.62 -3.78
N VAL A 152 1.56 -13.49 -4.02
CA VAL A 152 2.30 -14.36 -4.93
C VAL A 152 2.30 -15.81 -4.45
N ASN A 153 2.58 -16.04 -3.16
CA ASN A 153 2.66 -17.39 -2.59
C ASN A 153 1.36 -18.19 -2.69
N TYR A 154 0.22 -17.49 -2.63
CA TYR A 154 -1.11 -18.13 -2.60
C TYR A 154 -1.95 -17.88 -3.84
N SER A 155 -1.44 -17.17 -4.83
CA SER A 155 -2.13 -16.84 -6.08
C SER A 155 -3.55 -16.33 -5.82
N LEU A 156 -3.64 -15.23 -5.06
CA LEU A 156 -4.92 -14.68 -4.62
C LEU A 156 -5.73 -14.17 -5.82
N ASN A 157 -7.06 -14.27 -5.75
CA ASN A 157 -7.94 -13.85 -6.83
C ASN A 157 -7.89 -12.31 -7.01
N PRO A 158 -7.40 -11.78 -8.15
CA PRO A 158 -7.27 -10.34 -8.41
C PRO A 158 -8.61 -9.61 -8.49
N ASP A 159 -9.74 -10.32 -8.65
CA ASP A 159 -11.05 -9.70 -8.61
C ASP A 159 -11.47 -9.27 -7.20
N PHE A 160 -10.87 -9.86 -6.17
CA PHE A 160 -11.20 -9.51 -4.79
C PHE A 160 -10.02 -8.86 -4.05
N TYR A 161 -8.79 -9.21 -4.40
CA TYR A 161 -7.61 -8.65 -3.75
C TYR A 161 -6.95 -7.60 -4.64
N ILE A 162 -6.77 -6.40 -4.11
CA ILE A 162 -6.06 -5.31 -4.76
C ILE A 162 -4.67 -5.22 -4.11
N ASP A 163 -3.65 -5.59 -4.84
CA ASP A 163 -2.26 -5.50 -4.40
C ASP A 163 -1.69 -4.12 -4.76
N ALA A 164 -1.45 -3.29 -3.76
CA ALA A 164 -0.95 -1.94 -3.95
C ALA A 164 0.43 -1.90 -4.65
N MET A 165 1.26 -2.94 -4.47
CA MET A 165 2.54 -3.05 -5.17
C MET A 165 2.35 -3.28 -6.67
N ASN A 166 1.44 -4.18 -7.06
CA ASN A 166 1.12 -4.42 -8.46
C ASN A 166 0.52 -3.17 -9.11
N VAL A 167 -0.35 -2.47 -8.39
CA VAL A 167 -0.96 -1.22 -8.88
C VAL A 167 0.10 -0.15 -9.14
N VAL A 168 1.03 0.09 -8.21
CA VAL A 168 2.09 1.10 -8.43
C VAL A 168 3.05 0.66 -9.53
N ALA A 169 3.37 -0.62 -9.64
CA ALA A 169 4.22 -1.13 -10.73
C ALA A 169 3.56 -0.90 -12.10
N LYS A 170 2.26 -1.20 -12.23
CA LYS A 170 1.48 -0.88 -13.42
C LYS A 170 1.53 0.62 -13.74
N ALA A 171 1.25 1.46 -12.76
CA ALA A 171 1.27 2.91 -12.93
C ALA A 171 2.66 3.43 -13.38
N CYS A 172 3.75 2.89 -12.84
CA CYS A 172 5.11 3.23 -13.25
C CYS A 172 5.37 2.87 -14.72
N ILE A 173 5.01 1.65 -15.13
CA ILE A 173 5.18 1.17 -16.50
C ILE A 173 4.41 2.06 -17.48
N GLU A 174 3.12 2.31 -17.21
CA GLU A 174 2.25 3.10 -18.08
C GLU A 174 2.68 4.57 -18.18
N LYS A 175 3.09 5.19 -17.07
CA LYS A 175 3.60 6.58 -17.06
C LYS A 175 4.94 6.74 -17.78
N CYS A 176 5.73 5.68 -17.85
CA CYS A 176 6.96 5.63 -18.64
C CYS A 176 6.74 5.19 -20.10
N GLY A 177 5.49 5.08 -20.57
CA GLY A 177 5.16 4.75 -21.96
C GLY A 177 5.19 3.25 -22.28
N GLY A 178 5.30 2.40 -21.27
CA GLY A 178 5.22 0.95 -21.43
C GLY A 178 3.78 0.42 -21.39
N VAL A 179 3.62 -0.84 -21.75
CA VAL A 179 2.35 -1.59 -21.64
C VAL A 179 2.52 -2.60 -20.51
N TYR A 180 1.64 -2.52 -19.52
CA TYR A 180 1.61 -3.51 -18.45
C TYR A 180 0.91 -4.80 -18.95
N CYS A 181 1.60 -5.93 -18.83
CA CYS A 181 1.04 -7.26 -19.12
C CYS A 181 0.64 -7.92 -17.78
N GLU A 182 -0.64 -8.29 -17.66
CA GLU A 182 -1.17 -9.02 -16.49
C GLU A 182 -0.69 -10.49 -16.48
#